data_d6ecdc065bd144353b7e0579a52075dd
#
_entry.id   d6ecdc065bd144353b7e0579a52075dd
#
_cell.length_a   1.000
_cell.length_b   1.000
_cell.length_c   1.000
_cell.angle_alpha   90.00
_cell.angle_beta   90.00
_cell.angle_gamma   90.00
#
_symmetry.space_group_name_H-M   'P 1'
#
loop_
_entity.id
_entity.type
_entity.pdbx_description
1 polymer ?
#
loop_
_entity_poly.entity_id
_entity_poly.type
_entity_poly.pdbx_seq_one_letter_code
_entity_poly.pdbx_strand_id
1 'polypeptide(L)'
;MPCGPLQAMEVYALSSGSILKGMLSMFLFGMGTVPLMLFTGVIFTSMKGKTKIMINKIASVLIMVLSIVMLNRGLVSLDINIFKSDNYSDYSKAVIKDGYQEVEFDLDYDNYEDIIVMKGIRVRMIINVSSDKLTGCNNEIVINKYGIKKKLEVGVNVIEFTPDDEGDIVYSCWMNMIKNDIKVINDISYFEGDYNGKD
;
A
#
# COMPACT_ATOMS: atom_id res chain seq x y z
N MET A 1 -7.31 -0.73 20.31
CA MET A 1 -6.75 -0.83 18.94
C MET A 1 -7.10 -2.20 18.40
N PRO A 2 -7.77 -2.30 17.26
CA PRO A 2 -8.00 -3.61 16.65
C PRO A 2 -6.63 -4.17 16.19
N CYS A 3 -6.28 -5.37 16.65
CA CYS A 3 -5.07 -6.00 16.17
C CYS A 3 -5.34 -6.63 14.79
N GLY A 4 -4.35 -6.56 13.86
CA GLY A 4 -4.50 -7.03 12.48
C GLY A 4 -5.07 -8.44 12.33
N PRO A 5 -4.63 -9.44 13.11
CA PRO A 5 -5.21 -10.78 13.09
C PRO A 5 -6.70 -10.83 13.44
N LEU A 6 -7.17 -10.00 14.37
CA LEU A 6 -8.58 -9.94 14.75
C LEU A 6 -9.42 -9.39 13.60
N GLN A 7 -8.96 -8.29 12.97
CA GLN A 7 -9.66 -7.70 11.80
C GLN A 7 -9.72 -8.69 10.62
N ALA A 8 -8.64 -9.41 10.35
CA ALA A 8 -8.62 -10.43 9.31
C ALA A 8 -9.67 -11.54 9.57
N MET A 9 -9.83 -11.97 10.83
CA MET A 9 -10.83 -12.97 11.21
C MET A 9 -12.26 -12.41 11.16
N GLU A 10 -12.46 -11.14 11.49
CA GLU A 10 -13.76 -10.48 11.33
C GLU A 10 -14.19 -10.43 9.86
N VAL A 11 -13.29 -10.01 8.96
CA VAL A 11 -13.54 -10.00 7.51
C VAL A 11 -13.83 -11.41 6.99
N TYR A 12 -13.06 -12.41 7.43
CA TYR A 12 -13.29 -13.81 7.07
C TYR A 12 -14.65 -14.31 7.56
N ALA A 13 -15.04 -14.01 8.79
CA ALA A 13 -16.32 -14.39 9.35
C ALA A 13 -17.51 -13.76 8.57
N LEU A 14 -17.39 -12.49 8.17
CA LEU A 14 -18.38 -11.79 7.35
C LEU A 14 -18.46 -12.38 5.93
N SER A 15 -17.32 -12.70 5.32
CA SER A 15 -17.27 -13.25 3.95
C SER A 15 -17.80 -14.67 3.85
N SER A 16 -17.86 -15.41 4.97
CA SER A 16 -18.34 -16.81 4.99
C SER A 16 -19.82 -16.99 4.66
N GLY A 17 -20.61 -15.91 4.66
CA GLY A 17 -22.05 -15.89 4.31
C GLY A 17 -22.95 -16.80 5.18
N SER A 18 -22.39 -17.40 6.26
CA SER A 18 -23.11 -18.32 7.13
C SER A 18 -22.85 -18.00 8.59
N ILE A 19 -23.91 -17.75 9.34
CA ILE A 19 -23.84 -17.40 10.76
C ILE A 19 -23.11 -18.48 11.59
N LEU A 20 -23.37 -19.74 11.31
CA LEU A 20 -22.73 -20.87 12.01
C LEU A 20 -21.23 -20.97 11.73
N LYS A 21 -20.80 -20.76 10.49
CA LYS A 21 -19.39 -20.80 10.12
C LYS A 21 -18.64 -19.60 10.72
N GLY A 22 -19.21 -18.41 10.69
CA GLY A 22 -18.65 -17.22 11.30
C GLY A 22 -18.48 -17.37 12.82
N MET A 23 -19.50 -17.87 13.51
CA MET A 23 -19.46 -18.11 14.94
C MET A 23 -18.42 -19.17 15.32
N LEU A 24 -18.33 -20.27 14.57
CA LEU A 24 -17.36 -21.34 14.82
C LEU A 24 -15.92 -20.87 14.58
N SER A 25 -15.66 -20.09 13.54
CA SER A 25 -14.33 -19.55 13.25
C SER A 25 -13.84 -18.61 14.35
N MET A 26 -14.70 -17.72 14.84
CA MET A 26 -14.40 -16.83 15.96
C MET A 26 -14.17 -17.55 17.26
N PHE A 27 -14.97 -18.57 17.54
CA PHE A 27 -14.81 -19.43 18.73
C PHE A 27 -13.49 -20.17 18.71
N LEU A 28 -13.12 -20.80 17.60
CA LEU A 28 -11.85 -21.51 17.45
C LEU A 28 -10.65 -20.56 17.56
N PHE A 29 -10.74 -19.36 17.00
CA PHE A 29 -9.72 -18.34 17.12
C PHE A 29 -9.54 -17.91 18.60
N GLY A 30 -10.65 -17.65 19.30
CA GLY A 30 -10.62 -17.33 20.74
C GLY A 30 -10.03 -18.46 21.58
N MET A 31 -10.42 -19.71 21.30
CA MET A 31 -9.90 -20.88 22.01
C MET A 31 -8.39 -21.10 21.77
N GLY A 32 -7.87 -20.73 20.59
CA GLY A 32 -6.44 -20.76 20.29
C GLY A 32 -5.63 -19.65 20.97
N THR A 33 -6.22 -18.48 21.20
CA THR A 33 -5.52 -17.33 21.80
C THR A 33 -5.46 -17.38 23.33
N VAL A 34 -6.46 -17.97 24.00
CA VAL A 34 -6.53 -18.09 25.46
C VAL A 34 -5.32 -18.83 26.06
N PRO A 35 -4.94 -20.04 25.60
CA PRO A 35 -3.80 -20.74 26.17
C PRO A 35 -2.49 -20.00 25.97
N LEU A 36 -2.33 -19.31 24.82
CA LEU A 36 -1.13 -18.51 24.53
C LEU A 36 -1.01 -17.32 25.51
N MET A 37 -2.11 -16.62 25.78
CA MET A 37 -2.14 -15.51 26.73
C MET A 37 -1.89 -15.97 28.16
N LEU A 38 -2.48 -17.08 28.58
CA LEU A 38 -2.22 -17.66 29.89
C LEU A 38 -0.76 -18.06 30.04
N PHE A 39 -0.19 -18.72 29.03
CA PHE A 39 1.20 -19.18 29.07
C PHE A 39 2.19 -18.00 29.13
N THR A 40 1.98 -16.96 28.36
CA THR A 40 2.78 -15.74 28.43
C THR A 40 2.63 -15.05 29.79
N GLY A 41 1.42 -14.95 30.34
CA GLY A 41 1.17 -14.40 31.67
C GLY A 41 1.92 -15.14 32.76
N VAL A 42 1.89 -16.48 32.78
CA VAL A 42 2.60 -17.33 33.75
C VAL A 42 4.12 -17.18 33.63
N ILE A 43 4.66 -17.15 32.41
CA ILE A 43 6.10 -16.96 32.19
C ILE A 43 6.55 -15.59 32.73
N PHE A 44 5.81 -14.50 32.42
CA PHE A 44 6.14 -13.17 32.90
C PHE A 44 6.07 -13.03 34.43
N THR A 45 5.16 -13.73 35.11
CA THR A 45 5.07 -13.71 36.58
C THR A 45 6.15 -14.54 37.23
N SER A 46 6.59 -15.63 36.63
CA SER A 46 7.64 -16.52 37.16
C SER A 46 9.06 -15.95 37.01
N MET A 47 9.26 -14.96 36.13
CA MET A 47 10.59 -14.38 35.89
C MET A 47 10.96 -13.41 37.02
N LYS A 48 12.11 -13.66 37.68
CA LYS A 48 12.65 -12.85 38.76
C LYS A 48 13.98 -12.20 38.37
N GLY A 49 14.25 -10.98 38.87
CA GLY A 49 15.56 -10.35 38.84
C GLY A 49 15.96 -9.69 37.53
N LYS A 50 17.26 -9.73 37.21
CA LYS A 50 17.89 -9.02 36.09
C LYS A 50 17.32 -9.38 34.71
N THR A 51 16.87 -10.61 34.51
CA THR A 51 16.29 -11.09 33.25
C THR A 51 14.99 -10.39 32.91
N LYS A 52 14.12 -10.15 33.92
CA LYS A 52 12.87 -9.39 33.73
C LYS A 52 13.13 -7.95 33.26
N ILE A 53 14.13 -7.30 33.88
CA ILE A 53 14.51 -5.92 33.52
C ILE A 53 15.06 -5.88 32.07
N MET A 54 15.88 -6.86 31.70
CA MET A 54 16.46 -6.94 30.36
C MET A 54 15.39 -7.15 29.28
N ILE A 55 14.45 -8.07 29.52
CA ILE A 55 13.34 -8.35 28.60
C ILE A 55 12.43 -7.13 28.44
N ASN A 56 12.10 -6.46 29.57
CA ASN A 56 11.29 -5.25 29.50
C ASN A 56 11.99 -4.11 28.70
N LYS A 57 13.32 -3.97 28.84
CA LYS A 57 14.08 -3.00 28.05
C LYS A 57 14.02 -3.31 26.55
N ILE A 58 14.24 -4.59 26.19
CA ILE A 58 14.18 -5.04 24.79
C ILE A 58 12.78 -4.82 24.22
N ALA A 59 11.74 -5.22 24.97
CA ALA A 59 10.34 -5.02 24.56
C ALA A 59 10.00 -3.53 24.38
N SER A 60 10.46 -2.65 25.30
CA SER A 60 10.23 -1.20 25.19
C SER A 60 10.88 -0.61 23.96
N VAL A 61 12.12 -1.02 23.63
CA VAL A 61 12.82 -0.55 22.42
C VAL A 61 12.09 -1.05 21.16
N LEU A 62 11.65 -2.29 21.14
CA LEU A 62 10.91 -2.87 20.02
C LEU A 62 9.58 -2.14 19.79
N ILE A 63 8.84 -1.85 20.85
CA ILE A 63 7.59 -1.07 20.79
C ILE A 63 7.85 0.35 20.29
N MET A 64 8.95 0.99 20.74
CA MET A 64 9.33 2.33 20.27
C MET A 64 9.61 2.33 18.75
N VAL A 65 10.38 1.37 18.26
CA VAL A 65 10.65 1.22 16.82
C VAL A 65 9.37 0.98 16.02
N LEU A 66 8.51 0.07 16.48
CA LEU A 66 7.22 -0.18 15.83
C LEU A 66 6.32 1.05 15.82
N SER A 67 6.33 1.85 16.90
CA SER A 67 5.56 3.10 16.99
C SER A 67 6.03 4.13 15.97
N ILE A 68 7.34 4.24 15.74
CA ILE A 68 7.92 5.14 14.72
C ILE A 68 7.51 4.69 13.33
N VAL A 69 7.58 3.38 13.04
CA VAL A 69 7.14 2.83 11.75
C VAL A 69 5.65 3.08 11.51
N MET A 70 4.81 2.87 12.53
CA MET A 70 3.37 3.13 12.44
C MET A 70 3.05 4.61 12.28
N LEU A 71 3.83 5.49 12.96
CA LEU A 71 3.69 6.94 12.81
C LEU A 71 4.02 7.35 11.37
N ASN A 72 5.12 6.83 10.80
CA ASN A 72 5.48 7.11 9.41
C ASN A 72 4.39 6.65 8.43
N ARG A 73 3.82 5.45 8.61
CA ARG A 73 2.68 4.99 7.80
C ARG A 73 1.43 5.87 7.95
N GLY A 74 1.19 6.40 9.14
CA GLY A 74 0.10 7.36 9.39
C GLY A 74 0.31 8.70 8.70
N LEU A 75 1.55 9.20 8.69
CA LEU A 75 1.93 10.47 8.05
C LEU A 75 1.87 10.38 6.51
N VAL A 76 2.26 9.24 5.95
CA VAL A 76 2.08 8.97 4.49
C VAL A 76 0.60 9.04 4.08
N SER A 77 -0.32 8.68 4.97
CA SER A 77 -1.77 8.82 4.72
C SER A 77 -2.25 10.30 4.70
N LEU A 78 -1.44 11.21 5.20
CA LEU A 78 -1.65 12.67 5.18
C LEU A 78 -0.76 13.38 4.14
N ASP A 79 -0.23 12.65 3.15
CA ASP A 79 0.72 13.14 2.13
C ASP A 79 2.05 13.71 2.69
N ILE A 80 2.40 13.39 3.94
CA ILE A 80 3.66 13.81 4.57
C ILE A 80 4.63 12.64 4.61
N ASN A 81 5.56 12.58 3.67
CA ASN A 81 6.58 11.52 3.58
C ASN A 81 7.90 12.00 4.22
N ILE A 82 8.20 11.54 5.46
CA ILE A 82 9.40 11.96 6.21
C ILE A 82 10.64 11.10 5.87
N PHE A 83 10.44 9.86 5.41
CA PHE A 83 11.51 8.90 5.12
C PHE A 83 11.41 8.32 3.70
N LYS A 84 11.38 9.16 2.68
CA LYS A 84 11.47 8.68 1.31
C LYS A 84 12.92 8.62 0.86
N SER A 85 13.40 7.43 0.54
CA SER A 85 14.67 7.27 -0.17
C SER A 85 14.42 7.57 -1.65
N ASP A 86 15.04 8.60 -2.17
CA ASP A 86 14.96 8.99 -3.59
C ASP A 86 15.73 8.01 -4.50
N ASN A 87 15.43 6.73 -4.44
CA ASN A 87 15.93 5.77 -5.41
C ASN A 87 15.05 5.81 -6.67
N TYR A 88 15.44 6.62 -7.63
CA TYR A 88 14.78 6.80 -8.95
C TYR A 88 14.85 5.57 -9.86
N SER A 89 15.55 4.51 -9.46
CA SER A 89 15.80 3.33 -10.31
C SER A 89 14.59 2.40 -10.47
N ASP A 90 13.56 2.54 -9.63
CA ASP A 90 12.41 1.63 -9.55
C ASP A 90 11.11 2.22 -10.10
N TYR A 91 11.18 3.42 -10.70
CA TYR A 91 10.00 4.11 -11.24
C TYR A 91 9.83 3.83 -12.72
N SER A 92 8.61 3.48 -13.15
CA SER A 92 8.24 3.43 -14.55
C SER A 92 8.14 4.85 -15.13
N LYS A 93 8.92 5.12 -16.18
CA LYS A 93 8.97 6.43 -16.83
C LYS A 93 7.82 6.58 -17.81
N ALA A 94 7.17 7.73 -17.78
CA ALA A 94 6.21 8.10 -18.80
C ALA A 94 6.90 8.35 -20.14
N VAL A 95 6.36 7.84 -21.23
CA VAL A 95 6.80 8.13 -22.60
C VAL A 95 5.98 9.28 -23.14
N ILE A 96 6.65 10.34 -23.61
CA ILE A 96 5.95 11.49 -24.22
C ILE A 96 5.62 11.17 -25.67
N LYS A 97 4.31 11.15 -26.02
CA LYS A 97 3.80 10.95 -27.37
C LYS A 97 2.73 11.99 -27.66
N ASP A 98 2.80 12.65 -28.82
CA ASP A 98 1.76 13.54 -29.36
C ASP A 98 1.16 14.57 -28.37
N GLY A 99 1.99 15.09 -27.44
CA GLY A 99 1.56 16.12 -26.48
C GLY A 99 0.90 15.59 -25.21
N TYR A 100 0.93 14.30 -24.96
CA TYR A 100 0.59 13.65 -23.69
C TYR A 100 1.67 12.66 -23.27
N GLN A 101 1.67 12.32 -21.99
CA GLN A 101 2.57 11.31 -21.43
C GLN A 101 1.80 10.00 -21.23
N GLU A 102 2.35 8.92 -21.73
CA GLU A 102 1.77 7.59 -21.65
C GLU A 102 2.58 6.74 -20.69
N VAL A 103 1.92 6.10 -19.73
CA VAL A 103 2.50 5.13 -18.83
C VAL A 103 1.66 3.87 -18.92
N GLU A 104 2.29 2.76 -19.24
CA GLU A 104 1.63 1.46 -19.37
C GLU A 104 2.24 0.49 -18.35
N PHE A 105 1.39 -0.19 -17.59
CA PHE A 105 1.81 -1.25 -16.68
C PHE A 105 0.72 -2.30 -16.49
N ASP A 106 1.15 -3.48 -16.03
CA ASP A 106 0.27 -4.59 -15.71
C ASP A 106 -0.16 -4.52 -14.24
N LEU A 107 -1.46 -4.77 -13.99
CA LEU A 107 -1.96 -4.88 -12.62
C LEU A 107 -1.35 -6.10 -11.92
N ASP A 108 -0.84 -5.92 -10.70
CA ASP A 108 -0.40 -7.02 -9.85
C ASP A 108 -1.31 -7.21 -8.63
N TYR A 109 -1.15 -8.35 -7.91
CA TYR A 109 -2.02 -8.72 -6.79
C TYR A 109 -1.97 -7.77 -5.62
N ASP A 110 -0.76 -7.33 -5.25
CA ASP A 110 -0.46 -6.63 -4.00
C ASP A 110 0.40 -5.37 -4.17
N ASN A 111 0.77 -5.05 -5.41
CA ASN A 111 1.58 -3.88 -5.72
C ASN A 111 1.11 -3.19 -7.01
N TYR A 112 1.24 -1.87 -7.04
CA TYR A 112 1.13 -1.06 -8.24
C TYR A 112 2.53 -0.57 -8.62
N GLU A 113 2.68 0.08 -9.76
CA GLU A 113 3.97 0.63 -10.15
C GLU A 113 4.11 2.08 -9.71
N ASP A 114 5.27 2.43 -9.18
CA ASP A 114 5.63 3.83 -8.97
C ASP A 114 5.97 4.46 -10.32
N ILE A 115 5.37 5.63 -10.61
CA ILE A 115 5.50 6.27 -11.91
C ILE A 115 6.08 7.69 -11.78
N ILE A 116 6.87 8.09 -12.78
CA ILE A 116 7.37 9.46 -12.90
C ILE A 116 6.69 10.13 -14.09
N VAL A 117 6.16 11.31 -13.85
CA VAL A 117 5.44 12.12 -14.85
C VAL A 117 5.90 13.57 -14.79
N MET A 118 5.72 14.28 -15.91
CA MET A 118 6.06 15.69 -16.04
C MET A 118 4.87 16.57 -15.68
N LYS A 119 5.14 17.68 -14.98
CA LYS A 119 4.16 18.70 -14.63
C LYS A 119 3.55 19.36 -15.87
N GLY A 120 2.25 19.62 -15.82
CA GLY A 120 1.52 20.38 -16.82
C GLY A 120 1.19 19.65 -18.12
N ILE A 121 1.68 18.41 -18.30
CA ILE A 121 1.37 17.59 -19.46
C ILE A 121 0.35 16.53 -19.06
N ARG A 122 -0.71 16.34 -19.87
CA ARG A 122 -1.73 15.32 -19.62
C ARG A 122 -1.10 13.92 -19.56
N VAL A 123 -1.39 13.19 -18.51
CA VAL A 123 -0.97 11.80 -18.30
C VAL A 123 -2.09 10.87 -18.73
N ARG A 124 -1.74 9.86 -19.50
CA ARG A 124 -2.58 8.71 -19.82
C ARG A 124 -1.98 7.47 -19.21
N MET A 125 -2.55 7.02 -18.12
CA MET A 125 -2.17 5.79 -17.43
C MET A 125 -2.96 4.63 -18.00
N ILE A 126 -2.28 3.70 -18.63
CA ILE A 126 -2.85 2.47 -19.24
C ILE A 126 -2.54 1.31 -18.32
N ILE A 127 -3.58 0.66 -17.84
CA ILE A 127 -3.47 -0.44 -16.88
C ILE A 127 -4.04 -1.69 -17.52
N ASN A 128 -3.18 -2.68 -17.75
CA ASN A 128 -3.57 -3.97 -18.27
C ASN A 128 -3.99 -4.88 -17.13
N VAL A 129 -5.23 -5.32 -17.15
CA VAL A 129 -5.84 -6.12 -16.08
C VAL A 129 -6.13 -7.53 -16.59
N SER A 130 -5.41 -8.51 -16.07
CA SER A 130 -5.67 -9.92 -16.28
C SER A 130 -6.76 -10.43 -15.32
N SER A 131 -7.58 -11.36 -15.80
CA SER A 131 -8.71 -11.90 -15.00
C SER A 131 -8.27 -12.62 -13.72
N ASP A 132 -7.08 -13.20 -13.71
CA ASP A 132 -6.47 -13.89 -12.59
C ASP A 132 -5.93 -12.91 -11.53
N LYS A 133 -5.48 -11.71 -11.93
CA LYS A 133 -4.91 -10.71 -11.04
C LYS A 133 -5.93 -9.74 -10.43
N LEU A 134 -7.14 -9.67 -10.98
CA LEU A 134 -8.20 -8.80 -10.46
C LEU A 134 -8.85 -9.42 -9.23
N THR A 135 -8.76 -8.73 -8.10
CA THR A 135 -9.33 -9.16 -6.80
C THR A 135 -10.33 -8.14 -6.28
N GLY A 136 -11.09 -8.51 -5.23
CA GLY A 136 -11.99 -7.56 -4.56
C GLY A 136 -11.26 -6.38 -3.90
N CYS A 137 -9.95 -6.49 -3.65
CA CYS A 137 -9.16 -5.45 -2.99
C CYS A 137 -8.57 -4.44 -3.97
N ASN A 138 -8.19 -4.87 -5.19
CA ASN A 138 -7.50 -4.03 -6.18
C ASN A 138 -8.37 -3.64 -7.38
N ASN A 139 -9.69 -3.87 -7.31
CA ASN A 139 -10.64 -3.64 -8.41
C ASN A 139 -11.01 -2.16 -8.65
N GLU A 140 -10.48 -1.24 -7.88
CA GLU A 140 -10.71 0.19 -8.04
C GLU A 140 -9.47 0.98 -7.66
N ILE A 141 -9.04 1.88 -8.53
CA ILE A 141 -7.94 2.82 -8.29
C ILE A 141 -8.51 4.17 -7.89
N VAL A 142 -7.91 4.75 -6.86
CA VAL A 142 -8.26 6.05 -6.29
C VAL A 142 -7.04 6.96 -6.32
N ILE A 143 -7.18 8.14 -6.94
CA ILE A 143 -6.20 9.24 -6.88
C ILE A 143 -6.87 10.39 -6.14
N ASN A 144 -6.65 10.47 -4.84
CA ASN A 144 -7.38 11.40 -3.96
C ASN A 144 -7.17 12.87 -4.34
N LYS A 145 -5.94 13.24 -4.73
CA LYS A 145 -5.61 14.62 -5.11
C LYS A 145 -6.47 15.17 -6.24
N TYR A 146 -6.85 14.31 -7.19
CA TYR A 146 -7.68 14.68 -8.35
C TYR A 146 -9.14 14.22 -8.23
N GLY A 147 -9.51 13.61 -7.10
CA GLY A 147 -10.87 13.08 -6.90
C GLY A 147 -11.24 11.95 -7.86
N ILE A 148 -10.26 11.29 -8.47
CA ILE A 148 -10.47 10.23 -9.45
C ILE A 148 -10.69 8.91 -8.72
N LYS A 149 -11.79 8.23 -9.09
CA LYS A 149 -12.10 6.86 -8.69
C LYS A 149 -12.46 6.08 -9.93
N LYS A 150 -11.64 5.11 -10.30
CA LYS A 150 -11.85 4.29 -11.49
C LYS A 150 -11.96 2.83 -11.11
N LYS A 151 -13.12 2.24 -11.37
CA LYS A 151 -13.31 0.80 -11.27
C LYS A 151 -12.61 0.13 -12.44
N LEU A 152 -11.80 -0.89 -12.15
CA LEU A 152 -11.05 -1.66 -13.14
C LEU A 152 -11.89 -2.82 -13.66
N GLU A 153 -11.79 -3.05 -14.96
CA GLU A 153 -12.38 -4.19 -15.66
C GLU A 153 -11.27 -5.03 -16.28
N VAL A 154 -11.54 -6.30 -16.55
CA VAL A 154 -10.59 -7.17 -17.24
C VAL A 154 -10.29 -6.62 -18.63
N GLY A 155 -9.01 -6.47 -18.97
CA GLY A 155 -8.53 -5.85 -20.19
C GLY A 155 -7.85 -4.51 -19.94
N VAL A 156 -7.87 -3.64 -20.92
CA VAL A 156 -7.17 -2.34 -20.89
C VAL A 156 -8.05 -1.28 -20.21
N ASN A 157 -7.54 -0.67 -19.15
CA ASN A 157 -8.17 0.44 -18.46
C ASN A 157 -7.34 1.70 -18.63
N VAL A 158 -7.97 2.84 -18.88
CA VAL A 158 -7.29 4.11 -19.07
C VAL A 158 -7.77 5.11 -18.01
N ILE A 159 -6.81 5.76 -17.36
CA ILE A 159 -7.03 6.87 -16.43
C ILE A 159 -6.28 8.10 -16.96
N GLU A 160 -6.97 9.22 -17.08
CA GLU A 160 -6.37 10.47 -17.57
C GLU A 160 -6.44 11.54 -16.47
N PHE A 161 -5.32 12.24 -16.28
CA PHE A 161 -5.23 13.40 -15.37
C PHE A 161 -4.10 14.34 -15.82
N THR A 162 -4.09 15.56 -15.30
CA THR A 162 -3.02 16.53 -15.58
C THR A 162 -2.41 16.95 -14.25
N PRO A 163 -1.10 16.69 -14.02
CA PRO A 163 -0.44 17.11 -12.80
C PRO A 163 -0.20 18.63 -12.78
N ASP A 164 -0.79 19.32 -11.78
CA ASP A 164 -0.70 20.77 -11.65
C ASP A 164 0.48 21.23 -10.78
N ASP A 165 0.89 20.40 -9.81
CA ASP A 165 1.95 20.70 -8.84
C ASP A 165 3.05 19.66 -8.86
N GLU A 166 4.29 20.10 -8.58
CA GLU A 166 5.43 19.20 -8.34
C GLU A 166 5.29 18.50 -6.99
N GLY A 167 5.82 17.29 -6.91
CA GLY A 167 5.83 16.48 -5.70
C GLY A 167 5.31 15.08 -5.91
N ASP A 168 5.12 14.39 -4.81
CA ASP A 168 4.64 13.02 -4.81
C ASP A 168 3.11 12.99 -4.62
N ILE A 169 2.42 12.26 -5.47
CA ILE A 169 0.98 12.06 -5.43
C ILE A 169 0.73 10.58 -5.15
N VAL A 170 0.12 10.28 -4.02
CA VAL A 170 -0.21 8.90 -3.68
C VAL A 170 -1.46 8.46 -4.41
N TYR A 171 -1.39 7.33 -5.09
CA TYR A 171 -2.57 6.64 -5.59
C TYR A 171 -2.70 5.27 -4.93
N SER A 172 -3.91 4.79 -4.78
CA SER A 172 -4.18 3.60 -4.00
C SER A 172 -5.36 2.80 -4.52
N CYS A 173 -5.49 1.57 -4.03
CA CYS A 173 -6.76 0.85 -4.15
C CYS A 173 -7.83 1.47 -3.23
N TRP A 174 -9.11 1.17 -3.48
CA TRP A 174 -10.23 1.69 -2.71
C TRP A 174 -10.17 1.36 -1.21
N MET A 175 -9.52 0.25 -0.82
CA MET A 175 -9.29 -0.13 0.58
C MET A 175 -8.06 0.55 1.19
N ASN A 176 -7.31 1.33 0.41
CA ASN A 176 -6.08 2.02 0.83
C ASN A 176 -4.98 1.08 1.39
N MET A 177 -5.00 -0.19 0.98
CA MET A 177 -4.02 -1.20 1.37
C MET A 177 -2.83 -1.24 0.43
N ILE A 178 -3.08 -1.12 -0.88
CA ILE A 178 -2.06 -0.98 -1.93
C ILE A 178 -1.91 0.50 -2.21
N LYS A 179 -0.69 1.03 -2.09
CA LYS A 179 -0.37 2.44 -2.29
C LYS A 179 0.93 2.55 -3.05
N ASN A 180 0.94 3.38 -4.08
CA ASN A 180 2.13 3.71 -4.84
C ASN A 180 2.15 5.20 -5.15
N ASP A 181 3.28 5.68 -5.61
CA ASP A 181 3.53 7.10 -5.81
C ASP A 181 3.58 7.46 -7.29
N ILE A 182 2.95 8.58 -7.61
CA ILE A 182 3.12 9.30 -8.86
C ILE A 182 4.04 10.48 -8.56
N LYS A 183 5.28 10.42 -9.01
CA LYS A 183 6.23 11.51 -8.82
C LYS A 183 6.11 12.51 -9.96
N VAL A 184 5.75 13.73 -9.63
CA VAL A 184 5.64 14.84 -10.59
C VAL A 184 6.91 15.68 -10.55
N ILE A 185 7.62 15.74 -11.67
CA ILE A 185 8.85 16.53 -11.82
C ILE A 185 8.70 17.56 -12.94
N ASN A 186 9.53 18.62 -12.89
CA ASN A 186 9.56 19.69 -13.91
C ASN A 186 10.82 19.62 -14.77
N ASP A 187 11.65 18.60 -14.63
CA ASP A 187 12.92 18.49 -15.33
C ASP A 187 12.82 17.59 -16.56
N ILE A 188 12.96 18.19 -17.74
CA ILE A 188 12.91 17.51 -19.05
C ILE A 188 14.11 16.57 -19.22
N SER A 189 15.26 16.89 -18.63
CA SER A 189 16.50 16.13 -18.82
C SER A 189 16.39 14.67 -18.39
N TYR A 190 15.44 14.37 -17.51
CA TYR A 190 15.19 13.01 -17.02
C TYR A 190 14.49 12.12 -18.05
N PHE A 191 13.73 12.73 -19.00
CA PHE A 191 13.00 12.03 -20.06
C PHE A 191 13.76 11.99 -21.39
N GLU A 192 14.75 12.87 -21.62
CA GLU A 192 15.54 12.91 -22.85
C GLU A 192 16.48 11.72 -23.06
N GLY A 193 16.75 10.93 -22.02
CA GLY A 193 17.60 9.73 -22.13
C GLY A 193 17.02 8.60 -22.99
N ASP A 194 15.72 8.60 -23.28
CA ASP A 194 15.02 7.52 -23.99
C ASP A 194 14.61 7.86 -25.44
N TYR A 195 14.84 9.10 -25.86
CA TYR A 195 14.46 9.56 -27.23
C TYR A 195 15.46 9.15 -28.33
N ASN A 196 16.64 8.61 -27.97
CA ASN A 196 17.72 8.29 -28.92
C ASN A 196 17.95 6.79 -29.17
N GLY A 197 16.91 6.00 -29.26
CA GLY A 197 17.10 4.58 -29.47
C GLY A 197 16.00 3.82 -30.19
N LYS A 198 15.65 4.26 -31.41
CA LYS A 198 15.17 3.36 -32.51
C LYS A 198 14.87 4.18 -33.75
N ASP A 199 15.87 4.35 -34.60
CA ASP A 199 15.69 4.37 -36.07
C ASP A 199 15.85 2.92 -36.57
#